data_e7ddff25463fde4c84f288342eb1ff32
#
_entry.id   e7ddff25463fde4c84f288342eb1ff32
#
_cell.length_a   1.000
_cell.length_b   1.000
_cell.length_c   1.000
_cell.angle_alpha   90.00
_cell.angle_beta   90.00
_cell.angle_gamma   90.00
#
_symmetry.space_group_name_H-M   'P 1'
#
loop_
_entity.id
_entity.type
_entity.pdbx_description
1 polymer ?
#
loop_
_entity_poly.entity_id
_entity_poly.type
_entity_poly.pdbx_seq_one_letter_code
_entity_poly.pdbx_strand_id
1 'polypeptide(L)'
;MRIIELTEEARTNILENLLKRSPNSYGEFEGRVNEIIENVRANRDAAIFDYTKRFDGADINAENILVTEDEIKEAYEKVDEKLLTVIRKALVNIRKYHEKQRQYSWFDSEESGIILGQKVTALEKVGVYVPGGKAVYPSSVLMNIVPAKVAGVKTIVMTTPPGKDGKVNPATLVAAKEAGVDAIYKVGGAQAIAALAFGTESVPKVDKIVGPGNIYVALAKKAVFGFVSIDSIAGPSEIMVLADETANPRFVAADLLSQAEHDEMASAILVTTSRDLAEQVSKEVEGFVAQLSRKEIIQKSLDNYGYILVAESMDEAIATVNEIASEHLELVTKNPFETMTKIRNAGAIFVGEYSSEPLGDYFAGPNHVLPTNGTAKFFSPLSVDDFIKKSSIISYSREALEPIYKDIVQFAECEQLTAHANSIRVRFEADSYPHLTLPTKA
;
A
#
# COMPACT_ATOMS: atom_id res chain seq x y z
N MET A 1 -5.71 -29.17 6.80
CA MET A 1 -4.70 -28.59 5.87
C MET A 1 -3.78 -29.68 5.33
N ARG A 2 -3.10 -29.44 4.19
CA ARG A 2 -2.14 -30.41 3.61
C ARG A 2 -0.79 -30.33 4.30
N ILE A 3 -0.34 -31.42 4.89
CA ILE A 3 1.00 -31.52 5.50
C ILE A 3 1.94 -32.11 4.43
N ILE A 4 3.00 -31.39 4.12
CA ILE A 4 3.93 -31.68 3.04
C ILE A 4 5.36 -31.60 3.57
N GLU A 5 6.20 -32.60 3.30
CA GLU A 5 7.63 -32.49 3.54
C GLU A 5 8.22 -31.44 2.58
N LEU A 6 8.99 -30.54 3.12
CA LEU A 6 9.58 -29.46 2.34
C LEU A 6 10.74 -30.02 1.50
N THR A 7 10.47 -30.16 0.22
CA THR A 7 11.47 -30.52 -0.78
C THR A 7 11.57 -29.40 -1.80
N GLU A 8 12.63 -29.36 -2.60
CA GLU A 8 12.79 -28.38 -3.68
C GLU A 8 11.62 -28.43 -4.68
N GLU A 9 11.14 -29.62 -5.02
CA GLU A 9 9.97 -29.79 -5.88
C GLU A 9 8.69 -29.27 -5.23
N ALA A 10 8.44 -29.57 -3.95
CA ALA A 10 7.28 -29.10 -3.23
C ALA A 10 7.28 -27.55 -3.13
N ARG A 11 8.44 -26.96 -2.84
CA ARG A 11 8.63 -25.50 -2.78
C ARG A 11 8.33 -24.85 -4.11
N THR A 12 8.88 -25.36 -5.21
CA THR A 12 8.62 -24.85 -6.57
C THR A 12 7.14 -24.91 -6.93
N ASN A 13 6.47 -26.06 -6.70
CA ASN A 13 5.05 -26.22 -6.97
C ASN A 13 4.17 -25.25 -6.16
N ILE A 14 4.52 -24.99 -4.90
CA ILE A 14 3.80 -24.03 -4.04
C ILE A 14 3.99 -22.61 -4.56
N LEU A 15 5.21 -22.20 -4.89
CA LEU A 15 5.49 -20.88 -5.47
C LEU A 15 4.71 -20.66 -6.78
N GLU A 16 4.71 -21.64 -7.68
CA GLU A 16 3.92 -21.56 -8.92
C GLU A 16 2.43 -21.42 -8.64
N ASN A 17 1.89 -22.17 -7.65
CA ASN A 17 0.49 -22.07 -7.28
C ASN A 17 0.14 -20.70 -6.67
N LEU A 18 1.00 -20.16 -5.83
CA LEU A 18 0.81 -18.83 -5.26
C LEU A 18 0.84 -17.73 -6.32
N LEU A 19 1.72 -17.83 -7.32
CA LEU A 19 1.81 -16.88 -8.43
C LEU A 19 0.57 -16.84 -9.33
N LYS A 20 -0.23 -17.92 -9.40
CA LYS A 20 -1.51 -17.94 -10.14
C LYS A 20 -2.53 -16.95 -9.57
N ARG A 21 -2.38 -16.53 -8.31
CA ARG A 21 -3.24 -15.55 -7.65
C ARG A 21 -2.87 -14.10 -7.98
N SER A 22 -1.77 -13.90 -8.72
CA SER A 22 -1.31 -12.55 -9.05
C SER A 22 -2.30 -11.83 -9.96
N PRO A 23 -2.62 -10.55 -9.71
CA PRO A 23 -3.42 -9.72 -10.61
C PRO A 23 -2.91 -9.67 -12.05
N ASN A 24 -1.63 -9.96 -12.27
CA ASN A 24 -1.04 -10.07 -13.60
C ASN A 24 -1.55 -11.28 -14.41
N SER A 25 -2.22 -12.24 -13.76
CA SER A 25 -2.79 -13.44 -14.41
C SER A 25 -4.25 -13.27 -14.87
N TYR A 26 -4.87 -12.09 -14.62
CA TYR A 26 -6.28 -11.84 -14.87
C TYR A 26 -6.57 -11.03 -16.16
N GLY A 27 -5.91 -11.38 -17.27
CA GLY A 27 -6.06 -10.69 -18.56
C GLY A 27 -7.51 -10.56 -19.06
N GLU A 28 -8.41 -11.49 -18.69
CA GLU A 28 -9.83 -11.42 -19.05
C GLU A 28 -10.58 -10.20 -18.48
N PHE A 29 -10.12 -9.65 -17.33
CA PHE A 29 -10.72 -8.48 -16.70
C PHE A 29 -10.13 -7.17 -17.22
N GLU A 30 -8.92 -7.19 -17.79
CA GLU A 30 -8.21 -5.98 -18.24
C GLU A 30 -9.00 -5.23 -19.32
N GLY A 31 -9.61 -5.96 -20.26
CA GLY A 31 -10.43 -5.35 -21.31
C GLY A 31 -11.59 -4.51 -20.77
N ARG A 32 -12.33 -5.06 -19.80
CA ARG A 32 -13.45 -4.36 -19.14
C ARG A 32 -12.99 -3.16 -18.31
N VAL A 33 -11.86 -3.29 -17.62
CA VAL A 33 -11.28 -2.21 -16.83
C VAL A 33 -10.83 -1.06 -17.74
N ASN A 34 -10.18 -1.34 -18.84
CA ASN A 34 -9.76 -0.34 -19.82
C ASN A 34 -10.96 0.37 -20.45
N GLU A 35 -12.02 -0.35 -20.78
CA GLU A 35 -13.27 0.23 -21.27
C GLU A 35 -13.85 1.24 -20.26
N ILE A 36 -13.91 0.87 -18.97
CA ILE A 36 -14.39 1.76 -17.91
C ILE A 36 -13.50 3.02 -17.81
N ILE A 37 -12.19 2.85 -17.83
CA ILE A 37 -11.24 3.97 -17.72
C ILE A 37 -11.41 4.94 -18.89
N GLU A 38 -11.45 4.44 -20.12
CA GLU A 38 -11.61 5.29 -21.31
C GLU A 38 -12.97 5.98 -21.34
N ASN A 39 -14.03 5.31 -20.89
CA ASN A 39 -15.35 5.91 -20.77
C ASN A 39 -15.37 7.05 -19.74
N VAL A 40 -14.72 6.87 -18.56
CA VAL A 40 -14.62 7.95 -17.55
C VAL A 40 -13.77 9.11 -18.08
N ARG A 41 -12.71 8.84 -18.82
CA ARG A 41 -11.90 9.92 -19.46
C ARG A 41 -12.70 10.75 -20.46
N ALA A 42 -13.55 10.10 -21.24
CA ALA A 42 -14.36 10.75 -22.27
C ALA A 42 -15.60 11.45 -21.72
N ASN A 43 -16.33 10.79 -20.83
CA ASN A 43 -17.68 11.18 -20.38
C ASN A 43 -17.75 11.62 -18.91
N ARG A 44 -16.63 11.61 -18.18
CA ARG A 44 -16.42 12.20 -16.84
C ARG A 44 -17.54 11.82 -15.85
N ASP A 45 -18.23 12.80 -15.23
CA ASP A 45 -19.30 12.60 -14.24
C ASP A 45 -20.42 11.70 -14.76
N ALA A 46 -20.82 11.87 -16.03
CA ALA A 46 -21.87 11.05 -16.61
C ALA A 46 -21.52 9.54 -16.57
N ALA A 47 -20.26 9.20 -16.84
CA ALA A 47 -19.80 7.82 -16.79
C ALA A 47 -19.76 7.28 -15.35
N ILE A 48 -19.25 8.05 -14.38
CA ILE A 48 -19.19 7.56 -12.98
C ILE A 48 -20.56 7.39 -12.38
N PHE A 49 -21.55 8.23 -12.73
CA PHE A 49 -22.93 8.08 -12.27
C PHE A 49 -23.61 6.85 -12.88
N ASP A 50 -23.44 6.61 -14.19
CA ASP A 50 -23.97 5.42 -14.87
C ASP A 50 -23.39 4.13 -14.26
N TYR A 51 -22.07 4.06 -14.10
CA TYR A 51 -21.42 2.89 -13.50
C TYR A 51 -21.83 2.68 -12.04
N THR A 52 -21.94 3.73 -11.23
CA THR A 52 -22.40 3.61 -9.84
C THR A 52 -23.83 3.07 -9.77
N LYS A 53 -24.71 3.54 -10.66
CA LYS A 53 -26.08 3.00 -10.77
C LYS A 53 -26.09 1.54 -11.17
N ARG A 54 -25.26 1.14 -12.15
CA ARG A 54 -25.20 -0.23 -12.67
C ARG A 54 -24.57 -1.21 -11.68
N PHE A 55 -23.51 -0.83 -10.97
CA PHE A 55 -22.73 -1.75 -10.15
C PHE A 55 -23.13 -1.71 -8.68
N ASP A 56 -23.42 -0.53 -8.15
CA ASP A 56 -23.77 -0.35 -6.74
C ASP A 56 -25.29 -0.26 -6.52
N GLY A 57 -26.06 -0.03 -7.58
CA GLY A 57 -27.53 0.12 -7.53
C GLY A 57 -27.98 1.43 -6.87
N ALA A 58 -27.07 2.40 -6.74
CA ALA A 58 -27.30 3.69 -6.12
C ALA A 58 -27.54 4.79 -7.17
N ASP A 59 -28.49 5.68 -6.92
CA ASP A 59 -28.80 6.82 -7.80
C ASP A 59 -27.98 8.05 -7.35
N ILE A 60 -26.74 8.11 -7.85
CA ILE A 60 -25.79 9.18 -7.55
C ILE A 60 -25.73 10.15 -8.71
N ASN A 61 -25.64 11.45 -8.38
CA ASN A 61 -25.54 12.56 -9.32
C ASN A 61 -24.64 13.68 -8.74
N ALA A 62 -24.50 14.79 -9.46
CA ALA A 62 -23.63 15.91 -9.06
C ALA A 62 -24.03 16.56 -7.71
N GLU A 63 -25.30 16.46 -7.32
CA GLU A 63 -25.80 17.09 -6.08
C GLU A 63 -25.54 16.23 -4.84
N ASN A 64 -25.46 14.90 -5.01
CA ASN A 64 -25.38 13.97 -3.89
C ASN A 64 -24.12 13.09 -3.87
N ILE A 65 -23.20 13.22 -4.84
CA ILE A 65 -21.95 12.44 -4.87
C ILE A 65 -21.04 12.75 -3.68
N LEU A 66 -20.99 14.00 -3.23
CA LEU A 66 -20.20 14.43 -2.08
C LEU A 66 -20.95 14.11 -0.78
N VAL A 67 -20.27 13.48 0.16
CA VAL A 67 -20.79 13.28 1.51
C VAL A 67 -20.90 14.63 2.22
N THR A 68 -22.06 14.90 2.79
CA THR A 68 -22.35 16.16 3.49
C THR A 68 -21.97 16.12 4.98
N GLU A 69 -21.81 17.28 5.60
CA GLU A 69 -21.59 17.37 7.05
C GLU A 69 -22.78 16.81 7.87
N ASP A 70 -23.99 16.84 7.32
CA ASP A 70 -25.16 16.27 8.00
C ASP A 70 -25.14 14.73 7.93
N GLU A 71 -24.66 14.13 6.84
CA GLU A 71 -24.40 12.68 6.78
C GLU A 71 -23.31 12.25 7.76
N ILE A 72 -22.29 13.08 7.95
CA ILE A 72 -21.24 12.85 8.97
C ILE A 72 -21.84 12.89 10.38
N LYS A 73 -22.67 13.89 10.69
CA LYS A 73 -23.35 13.99 12.01
C LYS A 73 -24.25 12.77 12.25
N GLU A 74 -25.08 12.41 11.26
CA GLU A 74 -25.90 11.20 11.34
C GLU A 74 -25.06 9.93 11.58
N ALA A 75 -23.86 9.86 10.99
CA ALA A 75 -22.95 8.74 11.19
C ALA A 75 -22.44 8.64 12.64
N TYR A 76 -22.08 9.78 13.27
CA TYR A 76 -21.69 9.81 14.68
C TYR A 76 -22.83 9.38 15.62
N GLU A 77 -24.08 9.71 15.30
CA GLU A 77 -25.25 9.28 16.09
C GLU A 77 -25.49 7.75 16.00
N LYS A 78 -25.10 7.13 14.90
CA LYS A 78 -25.29 5.68 14.64
C LYS A 78 -24.14 4.80 15.11
N VAL A 79 -22.95 5.36 15.26
CA VAL A 79 -21.77 4.59 15.70
C VAL A 79 -21.77 4.45 17.20
N ASP A 80 -21.58 3.21 17.70
CA ASP A 80 -21.44 2.93 19.12
C ASP A 80 -20.24 3.71 19.71
N GLU A 81 -20.44 4.33 20.86
CA GLU A 81 -19.42 5.10 21.59
C GLU A 81 -18.17 4.26 21.91
N LYS A 82 -18.34 2.96 22.17
CA LYS A 82 -17.21 2.06 22.39
C LYS A 82 -16.36 1.92 21.11
N LEU A 83 -17.01 1.75 19.95
CA LEU A 83 -16.32 1.67 18.67
C LEU A 83 -15.60 3.00 18.36
N LEU A 84 -16.24 4.14 18.58
CA LEU A 84 -15.60 5.45 18.44
C LEU A 84 -14.35 5.58 19.30
N THR A 85 -14.43 5.12 20.55
CA THR A 85 -13.29 5.12 21.48
C THR A 85 -12.15 4.23 20.96
N VAL A 86 -12.46 3.06 20.40
CA VAL A 86 -11.47 2.13 19.81
C VAL A 86 -10.82 2.76 18.57
N ILE A 87 -11.60 3.36 17.66
CA ILE A 87 -11.08 4.07 16.48
C ILE A 87 -10.09 5.16 16.91
N ARG A 88 -10.42 5.97 17.91
CA ARG A 88 -9.54 7.03 18.40
C ARG A 88 -8.25 6.51 19.02
N LYS A 89 -8.30 5.39 19.77
CA LYS A 89 -7.11 4.74 20.32
C LYS A 89 -6.20 4.19 19.21
N ALA A 90 -6.78 3.50 18.22
CA ALA A 90 -6.05 2.99 17.07
C ALA A 90 -5.36 4.14 16.29
N LEU A 91 -6.10 5.23 16.04
CA LEU A 91 -5.59 6.42 15.38
C LEU A 91 -4.37 7.02 16.09
N VAL A 92 -4.38 7.07 17.43
CA VAL A 92 -3.22 7.54 18.23
C VAL A 92 -2.01 6.64 18.00
N ASN A 93 -2.18 5.32 18.03
CA ASN A 93 -1.09 4.36 17.84
C ASN A 93 -0.52 4.45 16.41
N ILE A 94 -1.38 4.47 15.40
CA ILE A 94 -0.99 4.58 13.99
C ILE A 94 -0.22 5.89 13.75
N ARG A 95 -0.73 7.00 14.26
CA ARG A 95 -0.05 8.31 14.15
C ARG A 95 1.32 8.28 14.80
N LYS A 96 1.41 7.79 16.05
CA LYS A 96 2.67 7.70 16.80
C LYS A 96 3.73 6.85 16.08
N TYR A 97 3.31 5.78 15.40
CA TYR A 97 4.20 4.96 14.61
C TYR A 97 4.70 5.71 13.38
N HIS A 98 3.79 6.27 12.59
CA HIS A 98 4.13 6.95 11.34
C HIS A 98 4.90 8.28 11.56
N GLU A 99 4.72 8.96 12.68
CA GLU A 99 5.52 10.16 13.02
C GLU A 99 7.02 9.88 13.06
N LYS A 100 7.43 8.64 13.40
CA LYS A 100 8.85 8.23 13.38
C LYS A 100 9.42 8.05 11.97
N GLN A 101 8.56 7.96 10.96
CA GLN A 101 8.96 7.81 9.56
C GLN A 101 9.15 9.15 8.83
N ARG A 102 8.92 10.29 9.49
CA ARG A 102 9.06 11.62 8.88
C ARG A 102 10.48 11.84 8.41
N GLN A 103 10.61 12.31 7.17
CA GLN A 103 11.89 12.71 6.59
C GLN A 103 11.96 14.22 6.45
N TYR A 104 13.19 14.75 6.50
CA TYR A 104 13.47 16.18 6.44
C TYR A 104 14.39 16.49 5.28
N SER A 105 14.25 17.71 4.73
CA SER A 105 15.22 18.27 3.79
C SER A 105 16.57 18.45 4.48
N TRP A 106 17.64 18.24 3.72
CA TRP A 106 19.01 18.43 4.22
C TRP A 106 19.87 19.12 3.17
N PHE A 107 20.90 19.80 3.64
CA PHE A 107 21.92 20.47 2.84
C PHE A 107 23.28 20.10 3.40
N ASP A 108 24.20 19.85 2.49
CA ASP A 108 25.63 19.70 2.76
C ASP A 108 26.36 20.87 2.12
N SER A 109 27.24 21.51 2.87
CA SER A 109 28.03 22.67 2.45
C SER A 109 29.47 22.58 3.00
N GLU A 110 30.00 21.35 3.14
CA GLU A 110 31.36 21.12 3.66
C GLU A 110 32.44 21.73 2.77
N GLU A 111 32.21 21.80 1.45
CA GLU A 111 33.12 22.42 0.50
C GLU A 111 32.73 23.86 0.20
N SER A 112 33.72 24.79 0.23
CA SER A 112 33.48 26.18 -0.05
C SER A 112 32.90 26.41 -1.45
N GLY A 113 31.78 27.10 -1.52
CA GLY A 113 31.12 27.42 -2.78
C GLY A 113 30.25 26.30 -3.38
N ILE A 114 30.11 25.17 -2.67
CA ILE A 114 29.28 24.04 -3.07
C ILE A 114 28.18 23.82 -2.02
N ILE A 115 26.93 23.72 -2.49
CA ILE A 115 25.79 23.27 -1.67
C ILE A 115 25.10 22.14 -2.40
N LEU A 116 25.13 20.96 -1.83
CA LEU A 116 24.35 19.81 -2.27
C LEU A 116 23.26 19.52 -1.25
N GLY A 117 22.13 19.00 -1.71
CA GLY A 117 21.06 18.72 -0.77
C GLY A 117 19.91 17.96 -1.39
N GLN A 118 18.96 17.65 -0.52
CA GLN A 118 17.70 17.00 -0.91
C GLN A 118 16.52 17.74 -0.27
N LYS A 119 15.63 18.25 -1.13
CA LYS A 119 14.36 18.83 -0.69
C LYS A 119 13.31 17.75 -0.60
N VAL A 120 12.77 17.53 0.60
CA VAL A 120 11.62 16.66 0.86
C VAL A 120 10.35 17.49 0.81
N THR A 121 9.37 17.05 0.01
CA THR A 121 8.10 17.78 -0.18
C THR A 121 6.95 16.77 -0.19
N ALA A 122 5.90 17.02 0.59
CA ALA A 122 4.68 16.21 0.53
C ALA A 122 3.99 16.35 -0.84
N LEU A 123 3.26 15.30 -1.23
CA LEU A 123 2.33 15.37 -2.37
C LEU A 123 1.25 16.39 -2.08
N GLU A 124 0.68 17.00 -3.13
CA GLU A 124 -0.35 18.04 -2.94
C GLU A 124 -1.72 17.40 -2.69
N LYS A 125 -2.08 16.39 -3.50
CA LYS A 125 -3.41 15.74 -3.45
C LYS A 125 -3.27 14.24 -3.48
N VAL A 126 -3.95 13.55 -2.55
CA VAL A 126 -3.96 12.08 -2.46
C VAL A 126 -5.40 11.58 -2.48
N GLY A 127 -5.65 10.57 -3.29
CA GLY A 127 -6.91 9.82 -3.32
C GLY A 127 -6.80 8.54 -2.51
N VAL A 128 -7.71 8.33 -1.59
CA VAL A 128 -7.83 7.10 -0.80
C VAL A 128 -9.04 6.33 -1.28
N TYR A 129 -8.83 5.13 -1.79
CA TYR A 129 -9.91 4.21 -2.10
C TYR A 129 -10.19 3.31 -0.91
N VAL A 130 -11.44 3.28 -0.48
CA VAL A 130 -11.91 2.39 0.59
C VAL A 130 -13.00 1.48 0.03
N PRO A 131 -12.83 0.16 0.07
CA PRO A 131 -13.84 -0.75 -0.41
C PRO A 131 -15.11 -0.65 0.44
N GLY A 132 -16.24 -0.89 -0.22
CA GLY A 132 -17.55 -1.06 0.41
C GLY A 132 -18.10 -2.46 0.14
N GLY A 133 -19.32 -2.74 0.58
CA GLY A 133 -20.01 -4.00 0.33
C GLY A 133 -20.25 -4.81 1.60
N LYS A 134 -19.93 -6.12 1.58
CA LYS A 134 -20.25 -7.04 2.69
C LYS A 134 -19.48 -6.78 3.98
N ALA A 135 -18.29 -6.21 3.90
CA ALA A 135 -17.47 -5.86 5.04
C ALA A 135 -17.21 -4.35 5.10
N VAL A 136 -17.02 -3.86 6.29
CA VAL A 136 -16.72 -2.45 6.60
C VAL A 136 -15.29 -2.38 7.11
N TYR A 137 -14.48 -1.46 6.59
CA TYR A 137 -13.05 -1.38 6.86
C TYR A 137 -12.64 -0.01 7.44
N PRO A 138 -13.11 0.37 8.65
CA PRO A 138 -12.68 1.62 9.29
C PRO A 138 -11.17 1.64 9.55
N SER A 139 -10.54 0.49 9.79
CA SER A 139 -9.09 0.36 9.93
C SER A 139 -8.34 0.77 8.66
N SER A 140 -8.80 0.32 7.48
CA SER A 140 -8.20 0.72 6.20
C SER A 140 -8.31 2.21 5.93
N VAL A 141 -9.37 2.87 6.42
CA VAL A 141 -9.49 4.33 6.38
C VAL A 141 -8.34 4.97 7.15
N LEU A 142 -8.09 4.54 8.39
CA LEU A 142 -7.04 5.08 9.24
C LEU A 142 -5.66 4.82 8.63
N MET A 143 -5.41 3.58 8.20
CA MET A 143 -4.12 3.14 7.68
C MET A 143 -3.70 3.86 6.39
N ASN A 144 -4.65 4.32 5.58
CA ASN A 144 -4.35 5.07 4.36
C ASN A 144 -4.27 6.58 4.60
N ILE A 145 -5.12 7.16 5.46
CA ILE A 145 -5.19 8.62 5.67
C ILE A 145 -4.10 9.11 6.62
N VAL A 146 -3.85 8.39 7.72
CA VAL A 146 -2.93 8.88 8.77
C VAL A 146 -1.50 9.10 8.26
N PRO A 147 -0.85 8.16 7.54
CA PRO A 147 0.50 8.41 7.02
C PRO A 147 0.54 9.57 6.02
N ALA A 148 -0.51 9.78 5.21
CA ALA A 148 -0.62 10.93 4.32
C ALA A 148 -0.69 12.26 5.10
N LYS A 149 -1.48 12.32 6.20
CA LYS A 149 -1.54 13.50 7.08
C LYS A 149 -0.19 13.73 7.78
N VAL A 150 0.49 12.69 8.24
CA VAL A 150 1.82 12.80 8.86
C VAL A 150 2.86 13.31 7.87
N ALA A 151 2.78 12.88 6.61
CA ALA A 151 3.64 13.39 5.53
C ALA A 151 3.43 14.88 5.23
N GLY A 152 2.26 15.44 5.62
CA GLY A 152 1.91 16.83 5.35
C GLY A 152 1.16 17.03 4.04
N VAL A 153 0.48 16.01 3.51
CA VAL A 153 -0.40 16.14 2.33
C VAL A 153 -1.52 17.14 2.64
N LYS A 154 -1.69 18.10 1.75
CA LYS A 154 -2.64 19.22 1.96
C LYS A 154 -4.09 18.81 1.72
N THR A 155 -4.33 17.99 0.69
CA THR A 155 -5.67 17.57 0.29
C THR A 155 -5.73 16.06 0.19
N ILE A 156 -6.54 15.43 1.04
CA ILE A 156 -6.81 14.00 1.00
C ILE A 156 -8.28 13.80 0.71
N VAL A 157 -8.58 13.19 -0.42
CA VAL A 157 -9.94 12.84 -0.82
C VAL A 157 -10.14 11.34 -0.73
N MET A 158 -11.32 10.91 -0.30
CA MET A 158 -11.66 9.49 -0.21
C MET A 158 -12.78 9.15 -1.18
N THR A 159 -12.68 8.01 -1.83
CA THR A 159 -13.76 7.41 -2.61
C THR A 159 -14.15 6.08 -1.99
N THR A 160 -15.46 5.82 -1.90
CA THR A 160 -16.01 4.56 -1.40
C THR A 160 -17.36 4.32 -2.04
N PRO A 161 -17.71 3.08 -2.42
CA PRO A 161 -19.01 2.80 -3.00
C PRO A 161 -20.14 3.07 -1.99
N PRO A 162 -21.23 3.69 -2.44
CA PRO A 162 -22.43 3.84 -1.62
C PRO A 162 -23.20 2.52 -1.51
N GLY A 163 -24.05 2.41 -0.50
CA GLY A 163 -25.11 1.42 -0.46
C GLY A 163 -26.23 1.77 -1.47
N LYS A 164 -27.15 0.84 -1.70
CA LYS A 164 -28.31 1.05 -2.60
C LYS A 164 -29.18 2.25 -2.23
N ASP A 165 -29.14 2.65 -0.97
CA ASP A 165 -29.80 3.84 -0.43
C ASP A 165 -29.03 5.15 -0.68
N GLY A 166 -27.91 5.08 -1.39
CA GLY A 166 -27.02 6.20 -1.65
C GLY A 166 -26.19 6.66 -0.46
N LYS A 167 -26.17 5.91 0.65
CA LYS A 167 -25.42 6.26 1.87
C LYS A 167 -24.15 5.45 2.00
N VAL A 168 -23.16 6.03 2.66
CA VAL A 168 -21.92 5.35 3.06
C VAL A 168 -22.07 4.80 4.48
N ASN A 169 -21.38 3.70 4.77
CA ASN A 169 -21.41 3.09 6.09
C ASN A 169 -20.97 4.09 7.18
N PRO A 170 -21.72 4.21 8.30
CA PRO A 170 -21.41 5.18 9.36
C PRO A 170 -20.03 5.02 9.97
N ALA A 171 -19.54 3.79 10.21
CA ALA A 171 -18.22 3.57 10.79
C ALA A 171 -17.10 4.03 9.85
N THR A 172 -17.27 3.87 8.53
CA THR A 172 -16.34 4.38 7.51
C THR A 172 -16.29 5.91 7.53
N LEU A 173 -17.46 6.58 7.60
CA LEU A 173 -17.54 8.03 7.67
C LEU A 173 -16.89 8.60 8.93
N VAL A 174 -17.19 8.01 10.08
CA VAL A 174 -16.61 8.42 11.36
C VAL A 174 -15.08 8.23 11.36
N ALA A 175 -14.58 7.08 10.90
CA ALA A 175 -13.15 6.85 10.80
C ALA A 175 -12.46 7.87 9.87
N ALA A 176 -13.08 8.20 8.73
CA ALA A 176 -12.56 9.19 7.78
C ALA A 176 -12.50 10.60 8.38
N LYS A 177 -13.55 11.00 9.09
CA LYS A 177 -13.60 12.31 9.78
C LYS A 177 -12.56 12.39 10.91
N GLU A 178 -12.46 11.37 11.75
CA GLU A 178 -11.45 11.28 12.83
C GLU A 178 -10.00 11.26 12.27
N ALA A 179 -9.76 10.61 11.12
CA ALA A 179 -8.47 10.61 10.45
C ALA A 179 -8.14 11.95 9.77
N GLY A 180 -9.14 12.79 9.51
CA GLY A 180 -8.98 14.13 8.93
C GLY A 180 -9.00 14.16 7.41
N VAL A 181 -9.86 13.36 6.76
CA VAL A 181 -10.12 13.46 5.31
C VAL A 181 -10.76 14.82 4.97
N ASP A 182 -10.45 15.35 3.78
CA ASP A 182 -10.96 16.67 3.36
C ASP A 182 -12.29 16.56 2.60
N ALA A 183 -12.49 15.46 1.83
CA ALA A 183 -13.73 15.20 1.10
C ALA A 183 -13.93 13.69 0.90
N ILE A 184 -15.20 13.25 0.86
CA ILE A 184 -15.58 11.85 0.63
C ILE A 184 -16.57 11.80 -0.54
N TYR A 185 -16.27 11.00 -1.56
CA TYR A 185 -17.09 10.83 -2.75
C TYR A 185 -17.71 9.44 -2.80
N LYS A 186 -19.00 9.37 -3.07
CA LYS A 186 -19.82 8.14 -3.13
C LYS A 186 -19.66 7.47 -4.50
N VAL A 187 -18.49 6.94 -4.75
CA VAL A 187 -18.15 6.21 -5.98
C VAL A 187 -17.17 5.10 -5.68
N GLY A 188 -17.41 3.90 -6.21
CA GLY A 188 -16.58 2.71 -6.03
C GLY A 188 -15.98 2.20 -7.33
N GLY A 189 -15.32 1.03 -7.28
CA GLY A 189 -14.86 0.29 -8.44
C GLY A 189 -13.77 0.97 -9.29
N ALA A 190 -13.59 0.43 -10.50
CA ALA A 190 -12.60 0.95 -11.46
C ALA A 190 -12.89 2.40 -11.89
N GLN A 191 -14.16 2.80 -11.94
CA GLN A 191 -14.58 4.16 -12.28
C GLN A 191 -14.15 5.18 -11.23
N ALA A 192 -14.08 4.81 -9.94
CA ALA A 192 -13.55 5.67 -8.89
C ALA A 192 -12.04 5.92 -9.08
N ILE A 193 -11.30 4.86 -9.41
CA ILE A 193 -9.86 4.96 -9.70
C ILE A 193 -9.62 5.85 -10.93
N ALA A 194 -10.39 5.70 -11.99
CA ALA A 194 -10.30 6.54 -13.18
C ALA A 194 -10.65 8.01 -12.87
N ALA A 195 -11.70 8.26 -12.06
CA ALA A 195 -12.07 9.61 -11.63
C ALA A 195 -10.95 10.28 -10.82
N LEU A 196 -10.32 9.57 -9.88
CA LEU A 196 -9.18 10.09 -9.12
C LEU A 196 -7.95 10.33 -10.00
N ALA A 197 -7.70 9.49 -11.01
CA ALA A 197 -6.53 9.58 -11.87
C ALA A 197 -6.62 10.75 -12.89
N PHE A 198 -7.80 10.99 -13.45
CA PHE A 198 -7.98 11.95 -14.54
C PHE A 198 -8.76 13.20 -14.15
N GLY A 199 -9.50 13.16 -13.05
CA GLY A 199 -10.43 14.19 -12.61
C GLY A 199 -11.73 14.15 -13.41
N THR A 200 -12.81 14.59 -12.77
CA THR A 200 -14.12 14.84 -13.39
C THR A 200 -14.62 16.21 -12.93
N GLU A 201 -15.85 16.57 -13.24
CA GLU A 201 -16.44 17.82 -12.73
C GLU A 201 -16.60 17.79 -11.21
N SER A 202 -16.96 16.62 -10.65
CA SER A 202 -17.20 16.45 -9.21
C SER A 202 -15.96 15.97 -8.46
N VAL A 203 -15.17 15.04 -9.02
CA VAL A 203 -14.05 14.38 -8.35
C VAL A 203 -12.72 15.00 -8.81
N PRO A 204 -11.90 15.55 -7.89
CA PRO A 204 -10.63 16.16 -8.28
C PRO A 204 -9.59 15.12 -8.71
N LYS A 205 -8.76 15.47 -9.69
CA LYS A 205 -7.55 14.71 -10.01
C LYS A 205 -6.57 14.75 -8.82
N VAL A 206 -5.91 13.62 -8.55
CA VAL A 206 -4.92 13.46 -7.48
C VAL A 206 -3.54 13.08 -8.02
N ASP A 207 -2.52 13.16 -7.16
CA ASP A 207 -1.14 12.83 -7.50
C ASP A 207 -0.81 11.36 -7.19
N LYS A 208 -1.50 10.78 -6.20
CA LYS A 208 -1.35 9.37 -5.80
C LYS A 208 -2.70 8.79 -5.37
N ILE A 209 -2.92 7.52 -5.73
CA ILE A 209 -4.08 6.73 -5.29
C ILE A 209 -3.58 5.60 -4.42
N VAL A 210 -4.14 5.48 -3.20
CA VAL A 210 -3.83 4.42 -2.24
C VAL A 210 -5.09 3.71 -1.79
N GLY A 211 -4.94 2.52 -1.26
CA GLY A 211 -6.02 1.73 -0.67
C GLY A 211 -6.28 0.41 -1.38
N PRO A 212 -6.74 -0.61 -0.62
CA PRO A 212 -7.05 -1.94 -1.12
C PRO A 212 -8.34 -1.94 -1.93
N GLY A 213 -8.52 -2.93 -2.79
CA GLY A 213 -9.75 -3.12 -3.54
C GLY A 213 -9.80 -4.48 -4.22
N ASN A 214 -10.94 -4.79 -4.83
CA ASN A 214 -11.10 -6.02 -5.60
C ASN A 214 -10.24 -5.99 -6.88
N ILE A 215 -10.30 -7.08 -7.66
CA ILE A 215 -9.52 -7.24 -8.89
C ILE A 215 -9.71 -6.08 -9.89
N TYR A 216 -10.92 -5.53 -10.02
CA TYR A 216 -11.19 -4.38 -10.92
C TYR A 216 -10.47 -3.13 -10.46
N VAL A 217 -10.41 -2.88 -9.15
CA VAL A 217 -9.69 -1.76 -8.55
C VAL A 217 -8.19 -1.94 -8.70
N ALA A 218 -7.66 -3.14 -8.43
CA ALA A 218 -6.24 -3.46 -8.59
C ALA A 218 -5.78 -3.27 -10.04
N LEU A 219 -6.53 -3.79 -11.00
CA LEU A 219 -6.25 -3.62 -12.43
C LEU A 219 -6.41 -2.17 -12.90
N ALA A 220 -7.39 -1.43 -12.35
CA ALA A 220 -7.54 -0.02 -12.67
C ALA A 220 -6.37 0.80 -12.16
N LYS A 221 -5.87 0.55 -10.93
CA LYS A 221 -4.65 1.17 -10.39
C LYS A 221 -3.46 0.87 -11.27
N LYS A 222 -3.27 -0.39 -11.70
CA LYS A 222 -2.23 -0.79 -12.65
C LYS A 222 -2.31 0.00 -13.97
N ALA A 223 -3.51 0.13 -14.54
CA ALA A 223 -3.71 0.78 -15.84
C ALA A 223 -3.50 2.30 -15.80
N VAL A 224 -3.75 2.96 -14.66
CA VAL A 224 -3.56 4.43 -14.53
C VAL A 224 -2.17 4.79 -13.99
N PHE A 225 -1.34 3.81 -13.61
CA PHE A 225 0.02 4.06 -13.15
C PHE A 225 0.85 4.75 -14.24
N GLY A 226 1.53 5.84 -13.87
CA GLY A 226 2.23 6.72 -14.81
C GLY A 226 1.46 8.02 -15.12
N PHE A 227 0.11 7.99 -15.12
CA PHE A 227 -0.72 9.21 -15.10
C PHE A 227 -0.92 9.74 -13.68
N VAL A 228 -0.90 8.84 -12.72
CA VAL A 228 -0.97 9.06 -11.27
C VAL A 228 -0.10 8.01 -10.60
N SER A 229 0.48 8.30 -9.43
CA SER A 229 1.18 7.29 -8.63
C SER A 229 0.16 6.39 -7.91
N ILE A 230 0.58 5.18 -7.55
CA ILE A 230 -0.21 4.24 -6.73
C ILE A 230 0.64 3.72 -5.56
N ASP A 231 0.00 3.10 -4.56
CA ASP A 231 0.66 2.35 -3.50
C ASP A 231 1.29 1.06 -4.04
N SER A 232 0.45 0.07 -4.37
CA SER A 232 0.86 -1.22 -4.90
C SER A 232 -0.27 -1.83 -5.73
N ILE A 233 0.04 -2.93 -6.44
CA ILE A 233 -0.94 -3.79 -7.09
C ILE A 233 -1.18 -4.96 -6.14
N ALA A 234 -2.14 -4.80 -5.23
CA ALA A 234 -2.45 -5.81 -4.23
C ALA A 234 -3.11 -7.05 -4.83
N GLY A 235 -2.64 -8.21 -4.43
CA GLY A 235 -3.30 -9.50 -4.62
C GLY A 235 -4.11 -9.93 -3.39
N PRO A 236 -4.55 -11.20 -3.36
CA PRO A 236 -5.20 -11.79 -2.20
C PRO A 236 -4.28 -11.82 -0.98
N SER A 237 -4.87 -11.72 0.20
CA SER A 237 -4.16 -11.68 1.48
C SER A 237 -3.39 -12.98 1.79
N GLU A 238 -2.31 -12.85 2.57
CA GLU A 238 -1.37 -13.93 2.85
C GLU A 238 -0.90 -13.90 4.30
N ILE A 239 -0.90 -15.06 4.94
CA ILE A 239 -0.20 -15.27 6.20
C ILE A 239 0.77 -16.43 6.10
N MET A 240 1.93 -16.26 6.70
CA MET A 240 2.90 -17.31 6.92
C MET A 240 3.32 -17.32 8.38
N VAL A 241 3.29 -18.49 9.01
CA VAL A 241 3.81 -18.70 10.35
C VAL A 241 5.07 -19.55 10.26
N LEU A 242 6.18 -19.06 10.78
CA LEU A 242 7.40 -19.83 11.00
C LEU A 242 7.47 -20.23 12.46
N ALA A 243 7.37 -21.52 12.74
CA ALA A 243 7.28 -22.04 14.09
C ALA A 243 8.21 -23.24 14.34
N ASP A 244 8.72 -23.37 15.56
CA ASP A 244 9.40 -24.57 16.05
C ASP A 244 8.51 -25.36 17.03
N GLU A 245 9.04 -26.41 17.63
CA GLU A 245 8.33 -27.29 18.57
C GLU A 245 7.83 -26.58 19.84
N THR A 246 8.28 -25.36 20.13
CA THR A 246 7.87 -24.60 21.31
C THR A 246 6.58 -23.83 21.12
N ALA A 247 6.11 -23.70 19.88
CA ALA A 247 4.91 -22.94 19.54
C ALA A 247 3.64 -23.60 20.08
N ASN A 248 2.67 -22.78 20.48
CA ASN A 248 1.35 -23.26 20.84
C ASN A 248 0.52 -23.56 19.57
N PRO A 249 0.17 -24.85 19.33
CA PRO A 249 -0.53 -25.24 18.10
C PRO A 249 -1.89 -24.56 17.93
N ARG A 250 -2.55 -24.25 19.06
CA ARG A 250 -3.85 -23.59 19.04
C ARG A 250 -3.76 -22.12 18.62
N PHE A 251 -2.69 -21.40 18.99
CA PHE A 251 -2.44 -20.03 18.56
C PHE A 251 -2.12 -20.00 17.07
N VAL A 252 -1.17 -20.83 16.64
CA VAL A 252 -0.80 -20.94 15.22
C VAL A 252 -2.01 -21.27 14.33
N ALA A 253 -2.87 -22.19 14.75
CA ALA A 253 -4.09 -22.52 14.02
C ALA A 253 -5.07 -21.34 13.92
N ALA A 254 -5.22 -20.56 14.99
CA ALA A 254 -6.09 -19.40 15.01
C ALA A 254 -5.56 -18.29 14.07
N ASP A 255 -4.24 -18.06 14.08
CA ASP A 255 -3.58 -17.04 13.28
C ASP A 255 -3.65 -17.40 11.77
N LEU A 256 -3.45 -18.66 11.39
CA LEU A 256 -3.66 -19.12 10.01
C LEU A 256 -5.10 -18.89 9.53
N LEU A 257 -6.07 -19.06 10.40
CA LEU A 257 -7.49 -18.91 10.05
C LEU A 257 -7.95 -17.46 10.02
N SER A 258 -7.31 -16.55 10.76
CA SER A 258 -7.60 -15.11 10.69
C SER A 258 -7.44 -14.57 9.27
N GLN A 259 -6.44 -15.08 8.55
CA GLN A 259 -6.20 -14.69 7.15
C GLN A 259 -7.06 -15.48 6.16
N ALA A 260 -7.25 -16.78 6.39
CA ALA A 260 -8.04 -17.64 5.51
C ALA A 260 -9.51 -17.19 5.39
N GLU A 261 -10.04 -16.49 6.38
CA GLU A 261 -11.42 -15.99 6.36
C GLU A 261 -11.62 -14.74 5.47
N HIS A 262 -10.54 -14.06 5.03
CA HIS A 262 -10.64 -12.85 4.23
C HIS A 262 -11.23 -13.10 2.85
N ASP A 263 -10.72 -14.12 2.14
CA ASP A 263 -11.12 -14.43 0.76
C ASP A 263 -10.83 -15.90 0.42
N GLU A 264 -11.55 -16.46 -0.56
CA GLU A 264 -11.34 -17.82 -1.07
C GLU A 264 -9.94 -18.03 -1.69
N MET A 265 -9.27 -16.95 -2.07
CA MET A 265 -7.93 -16.93 -2.63
C MET A 265 -6.84 -16.56 -1.62
N ALA A 266 -7.19 -16.27 -0.37
CA ALA A 266 -6.22 -16.02 0.68
C ALA A 266 -5.32 -17.25 0.89
N SER A 267 -4.05 -17.04 1.27
CA SER A 267 -3.15 -18.16 1.61
C SER A 267 -2.77 -18.17 3.08
N ALA A 268 -2.73 -19.38 3.64
CA ALA A 268 -2.33 -19.64 5.01
C ALA A 268 -1.29 -20.76 5.05
N ILE A 269 -0.04 -20.42 5.40
CA ILE A 269 1.09 -21.33 5.32
C ILE A 269 1.79 -21.40 6.67
N LEU A 270 1.90 -22.62 7.22
CA LEU A 270 2.81 -22.93 8.32
C LEU A 270 4.10 -23.52 7.76
N VAL A 271 5.24 -23.01 8.18
CA VAL A 271 6.56 -23.61 7.96
C VAL A 271 7.11 -24.00 9.33
N THR A 272 7.43 -25.27 9.53
CA THR A 272 7.90 -25.76 10.83
C THR A 272 8.94 -26.86 10.66
N THR A 273 9.81 -27.00 11.67
CA THR A 273 10.74 -28.15 11.79
C THR A 273 10.17 -29.29 12.62
N SER A 274 8.95 -29.14 13.18
CA SER A 274 8.32 -30.13 14.06
C SER A 274 7.12 -30.79 13.38
N ARG A 275 7.24 -32.08 13.08
CA ARG A 275 6.15 -32.89 12.56
C ARG A 275 4.97 -32.98 13.56
N ASP A 276 5.29 -33.09 14.84
CA ASP A 276 4.27 -33.14 15.89
C ASP A 276 3.46 -31.83 15.95
N LEU A 277 4.12 -30.68 15.84
CA LEU A 277 3.43 -29.39 15.78
C LEU A 277 2.54 -29.33 14.53
N ALA A 278 3.03 -29.77 13.39
CA ALA A 278 2.27 -29.78 12.13
C ALA A 278 0.95 -30.55 12.26
N GLU A 279 1.00 -31.74 12.88
CA GLU A 279 -0.18 -32.58 13.09
C GLU A 279 -1.16 -31.97 14.10
N GLN A 280 -0.65 -31.39 15.19
CA GLN A 280 -1.47 -30.71 16.19
C GLN A 280 -2.15 -29.47 15.60
N VAL A 281 -1.43 -28.62 14.85
CA VAL A 281 -2.00 -27.46 14.19
C VAL A 281 -3.08 -27.86 13.17
N SER A 282 -2.85 -28.91 12.37
CA SER A 282 -3.87 -29.39 11.43
C SER A 282 -5.16 -29.78 12.13
N LYS A 283 -5.06 -30.46 13.27
CA LYS A 283 -6.21 -30.85 14.07
C LYS A 283 -6.94 -29.66 14.71
N GLU A 284 -6.21 -28.67 15.24
CA GLU A 284 -6.80 -27.44 15.79
C GLU A 284 -7.52 -26.64 14.70
N VAL A 285 -6.94 -26.53 13.49
CA VAL A 285 -7.58 -25.88 12.32
C VAL A 285 -8.94 -26.52 12.02
N GLU A 286 -9.02 -27.86 11.94
CA GLU A 286 -10.29 -28.54 11.70
C GLU A 286 -11.33 -28.25 12.80
N GLY A 287 -10.89 -28.24 14.07
CA GLY A 287 -11.73 -27.89 15.21
C GLY A 287 -12.28 -26.47 15.17
N PHE A 288 -11.46 -25.49 14.79
CA PHE A 288 -11.89 -24.09 14.66
C PHE A 288 -12.80 -23.86 13.46
N VAL A 289 -12.47 -24.40 12.27
CA VAL A 289 -13.29 -24.22 11.05
C VAL A 289 -14.74 -24.66 11.29
N ALA A 290 -14.95 -25.71 12.08
CA ALA A 290 -16.30 -26.18 12.42
C ALA A 290 -17.14 -25.13 13.18
N GLN A 291 -16.52 -24.19 13.88
CA GLN A 291 -17.16 -23.19 14.76
C GLN A 291 -17.24 -21.79 14.15
N LEU A 292 -16.41 -21.48 13.14
CA LEU A 292 -16.32 -20.15 12.57
C LEU A 292 -17.47 -19.86 11.59
N SER A 293 -17.91 -18.60 11.56
CA SER A 293 -19.07 -18.16 10.75
C SER A 293 -18.81 -18.18 9.24
N ARG A 294 -17.55 -17.93 8.81
CA ARG A 294 -17.14 -17.88 7.38
C ARG A 294 -16.52 -19.19 6.88
N LYS A 295 -16.90 -20.32 7.48
CA LYS A 295 -16.32 -21.63 7.22
C LYS A 295 -16.19 -22.03 5.75
N GLU A 296 -17.13 -21.63 4.89
CA GLU A 296 -17.09 -21.97 3.44
C GLU A 296 -15.95 -21.25 2.74
N ILE A 297 -15.74 -19.96 3.05
CA ILE A 297 -14.63 -19.18 2.52
C ILE A 297 -13.31 -19.73 3.01
N ILE A 298 -13.20 -19.96 4.33
CA ILE A 298 -12.03 -20.55 4.97
C ILE A 298 -11.67 -21.89 4.32
N GLN A 299 -12.66 -22.78 4.16
CA GLN A 299 -12.42 -24.10 3.60
C GLN A 299 -11.84 -24.02 2.18
N LYS A 300 -12.39 -23.16 1.31
CA LYS A 300 -11.90 -22.96 -0.05
C LYS A 300 -10.48 -22.38 -0.08
N SER A 301 -10.19 -21.41 0.79
CA SER A 301 -8.86 -20.86 0.97
C SER A 301 -7.86 -21.95 1.35
N LEU A 302 -8.17 -22.75 2.38
CA LEU A 302 -7.30 -23.81 2.85
C LEU A 302 -7.14 -24.96 1.84
N ASP A 303 -8.20 -25.32 1.10
CA ASP A 303 -8.14 -26.37 0.09
C ASP A 303 -7.24 -25.99 -1.09
N ASN A 304 -7.24 -24.72 -1.46
CA ASN A 304 -6.47 -24.23 -2.61
C ASN A 304 -5.06 -23.76 -2.21
N TYR A 305 -4.93 -23.01 -1.11
CA TYR A 305 -3.73 -22.24 -0.75
C TYR A 305 -3.30 -22.43 0.72
N GLY A 306 -3.86 -23.43 1.43
CA GLY A 306 -3.47 -23.79 2.77
C GLY A 306 -2.40 -24.90 2.78
N TYR A 307 -1.24 -24.63 3.39
CA TYR A 307 -0.12 -25.57 3.45
C TYR A 307 0.48 -25.63 4.86
N ILE A 308 0.93 -26.82 5.25
CA ILE A 308 1.81 -27.04 6.40
C ILE A 308 3.08 -27.70 5.84
N LEU A 309 4.19 -26.99 5.89
CA LEU A 309 5.47 -27.38 5.34
C LEU A 309 6.39 -27.83 6.48
N VAL A 310 6.84 -29.07 6.43
CA VAL A 310 7.78 -29.64 7.42
C VAL A 310 9.19 -29.61 6.82
N ALA A 311 10.04 -28.75 7.34
CA ALA A 311 11.42 -28.56 6.92
C ALA A 311 12.37 -29.47 7.72
N GLU A 312 13.46 -29.90 7.11
CA GLU A 312 14.51 -30.69 7.78
C GLU A 312 15.33 -29.84 8.77
N SER A 313 15.40 -28.53 8.54
CA SER A 313 16.15 -27.60 9.40
C SER A 313 15.51 -26.21 9.43
N MET A 314 15.84 -25.44 10.47
CA MET A 314 15.41 -24.03 10.58
C MET A 314 16.01 -23.15 9.47
N ASP A 315 17.21 -23.45 9.01
CA ASP A 315 17.84 -22.68 7.91
C ASP A 315 17.09 -22.91 6.59
N GLU A 316 16.64 -24.13 6.30
CA GLU A 316 15.77 -24.43 5.15
C GLU A 316 14.39 -23.75 5.29
N ALA A 317 13.80 -23.79 6.49
CA ALA A 317 12.54 -23.12 6.77
C ALA A 317 12.66 -21.60 6.52
N ILE A 318 13.72 -20.96 7.02
CA ILE A 318 14.00 -19.53 6.82
C ILE A 318 14.25 -19.20 5.33
N ALA A 319 14.97 -20.07 4.61
CA ALA A 319 15.20 -19.87 3.17
C ALA A 319 13.87 -19.88 2.41
N THR A 320 12.96 -20.79 2.73
CA THR A 320 11.63 -20.89 2.13
C THR A 320 10.76 -19.69 2.48
N VAL A 321 10.78 -19.23 3.73
CA VAL A 321 10.08 -17.99 4.15
C VAL A 321 10.56 -16.78 3.34
N ASN A 322 11.86 -16.60 3.20
CA ASN A 322 12.43 -15.52 2.41
C ASN A 322 12.12 -15.62 0.91
N GLU A 323 11.98 -16.84 0.40
CA GLU A 323 11.65 -17.08 -1.02
C GLU A 323 10.18 -16.79 -1.31
N ILE A 324 9.26 -17.21 -0.45
CA ILE A 324 7.82 -16.92 -0.60
C ILE A 324 7.54 -15.43 -0.38
N ALA A 325 8.21 -14.80 0.59
CA ALA A 325 8.09 -13.37 0.88
C ALA A 325 6.63 -12.94 1.13
N SER A 326 5.98 -13.57 2.10
CA SER A 326 4.57 -13.39 2.43
C SER A 326 4.26 -11.97 2.91
N GLU A 327 3.00 -11.57 2.77
CA GLU A 327 2.44 -10.33 3.29
C GLU A 327 2.61 -10.21 4.81
N HIS A 328 2.08 -11.17 5.56
CA HIS A 328 2.22 -11.28 7.01
C HIS A 328 3.13 -12.46 7.34
N LEU A 329 4.15 -12.24 8.17
CA LEU A 329 5.03 -13.27 8.68
C LEU A 329 5.04 -13.26 10.20
N GLU A 330 4.59 -14.34 10.82
CA GLU A 330 4.68 -14.56 12.25
C GLU A 330 5.87 -15.47 12.60
N LEU A 331 6.67 -15.06 13.57
CA LEU A 331 7.81 -15.81 14.08
C LEU A 331 7.50 -16.36 15.47
N VAL A 332 7.10 -17.62 15.53
CA VAL A 332 6.70 -18.30 16.75
C VAL A 332 7.72 -19.40 17.07
N THR A 333 8.95 -18.98 17.29
CA THR A 333 10.10 -19.82 17.59
C THR A 333 10.62 -19.55 19.00
N LYS A 334 11.41 -20.43 19.55
CA LYS A 334 12.04 -20.29 20.87
C LYS A 334 12.81 -18.98 21.03
N ASN A 335 13.50 -18.54 19.95
CA ASN A 335 14.28 -17.31 19.93
C ASN A 335 13.84 -16.41 18.74
N PRO A 336 12.64 -15.82 18.78
CA PRO A 336 12.06 -15.17 17.61
C PRO A 336 12.83 -13.93 17.17
N PHE A 337 13.48 -13.19 18.07
CA PHE A 337 14.33 -12.04 17.73
C PHE A 337 15.62 -12.45 17.01
N GLU A 338 16.20 -13.62 17.35
CA GLU A 338 17.34 -14.16 16.62
C GLU A 338 16.89 -14.62 15.21
N THR A 339 15.78 -15.34 15.13
CA THR A 339 15.18 -15.77 13.85
C THR A 339 14.90 -14.56 12.95
N MET A 340 14.35 -13.47 13.50
CA MET A 340 14.06 -12.24 12.78
C MET A 340 15.30 -11.67 12.06
N THR A 341 16.49 -11.78 12.62
CA THR A 341 17.71 -11.25 11.98
C THR A 341 18.07 -11.94 10.66
N LYS A 342 17.54 -13.14 10.43
CA LYS A 342 17.73 -13.94 9.21
C LYS A 342 16.62 -13.74 8.18
N ILE A 343 15.52 -13.04 8.54
CA ILE A 343 14.42 -12.73 7.63
C ILE A 343 14.77 -11.50 6.82
N ARG A 344 14.62 -11.61 5.50
CA ARG A 344 14.90 -10.55 4.53
C ARG A 344 13.66 -10.04 3.83
N ASN A 345 12.67 -10.89 3.62
CA ASN A 345 11.53 -10.61 2.77
C ASN A 345 10.24 -10.97 3.50
N ALA A 346 9.53 -9.96 3.98
CA ALA A 346 8.17 -10.06 4.51
C ALA A 346 7.52 -8.68 4.44
N GLY A 347 6.22 -8.61 4.26
CA GLY A 347 5.47 -7.36 4.33
C GLY A 347 5.47 -6.80 5.75
N ALA A 348 5.06 -7.61 6.73
CA ALA A 348 5.18 -7.31 8.16
C ALA A 348 5.72 -8.53 8.91
N ILE A 349 6.51 -8.29 9.97
CA ILE A 349 7.08 -9.35 10.82
C ILE A 349 6.50 -9.22 12.21
N PHE A 350 5.81 -10.26 12.65
CA PHE A 350 5.22 -10.38 13.99
C PHE A 350 6.11 -11.28 14.83
N VAL A 351 6.60 -10.79 15.97
CA VAL A 351 7.66 -11.44 16.73
C VAL A 351 7.14 -11.97 18.06
N GLY A 352 7.06 -13.30 18.17
CA GLY A 352 6.61 -13.99 19.36
C GLY A 352 5.12 -14.30 19.40
N GLU A 353 4.73 -15.24 20.25
CA GLU A 353 3.40 -15.88 20.30
C GLU A 353 2.21 -14.96 20.63
N TYR A 354 2.46 -13.76 21.18
CA TYR A 354 1.42 -12.77 21.49
C TYR A 354 1.33 -11.65 20.45
N SER A 355 2.06 -11.77 19.35
CA SER A 355 2.09 -10.78 18.26
C SER A 355 1.37 -11.34 17.05
N SER A 356 0.07 -11.53 17.16
CA SER A 356 -0.75 -12.05 16.06
C SER A 356 -1.10 -11.00 15.01
N GLU A 357 -1.39 -11.42 13.79
CA GLU A 357 -1.75 -10.56 12.66
C GLU A 357 -2.87 -9.54 12.99
N PRO A 358 -4.00 -9.90 13.64
CA PRO A 358 -5.05 -8.92 13.95
C PRO A 358 -4.58 -7.78 14.87
N LEU A 359 -3.56 -8.00 15.70
CA LEU A 359 -2.94 -6.91 16.48
C LEU A 359 -2.35 -5.85 15.56
N GLY A 360 -1.62 -6.26 14.51
CA GLY A 360 -1.05 -5.37 13.50
C GLY A 360 -2.13 -4.66 12.71
N ASP A 361 -3.11 -5.39 12.24
CA ASP A 361 -4.17 -4.89 11.37
C ASP A 361 -5.03 -3.80 12.02
N TYR A 362 -5.24 -3.89 13.33
CA TYR A 362 -6.19 -3.00 13.98
C TYR A 362 -5.57 -2.02 14.96
N PHE A 363 -4.46 -2.35 15.65
CA PHE A 363 -4.15 -1.61 16.87
C PHE A 363 -2.68 -1.28 17.13
N ALA A 364 -1.72 -2.07 16.65
CA ALA A 364 -0.30 -1.89 16.97
C ALA A 364 0.29 -0.58 16.45
N GLY A 365 -0.17 -0.12 15.30
CA GLY A 365 0.27 1.14 14.69
C GLY A 365 1.00 1.02 13.36
N PRO A 366 1.84 -0.01 13.08
CA PRO A 366 2.34 -0.28 11.75
C PRO A 366 1.22 -0.41 10.72
N ASN A 367 1.53 -0.08 9.46
CA ASN A 367 0.52 -0.09 8.40
C ASN A 367 0.18 -1.51 7.94
N HIS A 368 -1.10 -1.78 7.73
CA HIS A 368 -1.59 -3.06 7.22
C HIS A 368 -1.77 -3.10 5.69
N VAL A 369 -1.48 -2.01 4.99
CA VAL A 369 -1.41 -2.02 3.52
C VAL A 369 -0.03 -2.53 3.15
N LEU A 370 0.05 -3.82 2.90
CA LEU A 370 1.28 -4.59 2.79
C LEU A 370 1.49 -5.11 1.36
N PRO A 371 2.74 -5.38 0.96
CA PRO A 371 3.03 -6.05 -0.30
C PRO A 371 2.59 -7.52 -0.26
N THR A 372 1.92 -7.99 -1.30
CA THR A 372 1.41 -9.35 -1.48
C THR A 372 2.09 -10.06 -2.64
N ASN A 373 1.84 -11.37 -2.83
CA ASN A 373 2.32 -12.16 -3.97
C ASN A 373 3.84 -12.14 -4.16
N GLY A 374 4.57 -12.21 -3.04
CA GLY A 374 6.03 -12.22 -3.08
C GLY A 374 6.68 -10.86 -3.37
N THR A 375 5.90 -9.80 -3.51
CA THR A 375 6.41 -8.46 -3.81
C THR A 375 7.12 -7.81 -2.62
N ALA A 376 7.03 -8.39 -1.42
CA ALA A 376 7.83 -7.99 -0.26
C ALA A 376 9.36 -8.10 -0.49
N LYS A 377 9.78 -8.72 -1.60
CA LYS A 377 11.17 -8.71 -2.06
C LYS A 377 11.68 -7.35 -2.53
N PHE A 378 10.74 -6.44 -2.91
CA PHE A 378 11.08 -5.12 -3.49
C PHE A 378 10.08 -4.00 -3.15
N PHE A 379 8.95 -4.31 -2.55
CA PHE A 379 8.00 -3.33 -2.00
C PHE A 379 8.01 -3.35 -0.47
N SER A 380 7.57 -2.25 0.10
CA SER A 380 7.42 -2.05 1.55
C SER A 380 5.96 -1.82 1.92
N PRO A 381 5.60 -1.92 3.21
CA PRO A 381 4.31 -1.43 3.70
C PRO A 381 4.09 0.04 3.36
N LEU A 382 2.83 0.44 3.19
CA LEU A 382 2.48 1.84 3.01
C LEU A 382 3.01 2.68 4.18
N SER A 383 3.72 3.75 3.86
CA SER A 383 4.45 4.55 4.84
C SER A 383 4.37 6.04 4.51
N VAL A 384 4.99 6.88 5.34
CA VAL A 384 5.11 8.31 5.07
C VAL A 384 5.89 8.57 3.78
N ASP A 385 6.85 7.70 3.41
CA ASP A 385 7.63 7.83 2.19
C ASP A 385 6.79 7.77 0.92
N ASP A 386 5.66 7.09 0.96
CA ASP A 386 4.72 7.00 -0.16
C ASP A 386 4.03 8.33 -0.49
N PHE A 387 4.01 9.25 0.44
CA PHE A 387 3.30 10.53 0.35
C PHE A 387 4.23 11.73 0.23
N ILE A 388 5.52 11.50 0.02
CA ILE A 388 6.53 12.54 -0.20
C ILE A 388 7.24 12.32 -1.52
N LYS A 389 7.86 13.40 -2.02
CA LYS A 389 8.81 13.35 -3.13
C LYS A 389 10.09 14.08 -2.75
N LYS A 390 11.19 13.69 -3.38
CA LYS A 390 12.53 14.20 -3.11
C LYS A 390 13.09 14.84 -4.37
N SER A 391 13.61 16.06 -4.25
CA SER A 391 14.27 16.76 -5.34
C SER A 391 15.72 17.07 -4.95
N SER A 392 16.66 16.81 -5.84
CA SER A 392 18.06 17.18 -5.63
C SER A 392 18.23 18.69 -5.70
N ILE A 393 19.05 19.22 -4.81
CA ILE A 393 19.47 20.63 -4.80
C ILE A 393 20.94 20.65 -5.10
N ILE A 394 21.33 21.42 -6.13
CA ILE A 394 22.70 21.56 -6.61
C ILE A 394 22.96 23.05 -6.78
N SER A 395 23.97 23.58 -6.05
CA SER A 395 24.43 24.94 -6.17
C SER A 395 25.97 24.96 -6.16
N TYR A 396 26.53 25.60 -7.16
CA TYR A 396 27.97 25.81 -7.28
C TYR A 396 28.25 27.29 -7.49
N SER A 397 29.24 27.81 -6.77
CA SER A 397 29.81 29.11 -7.12
C SER A 397 30.67 28.98 -8.38
N ARG A 398 31.05 30.13 -9.00
CA ARG A 398 31.96 30.15 -10.14
C ARG A 398 33.31 29.52 -9.78
N GLU A 399 33.85 29.88 -8.63
CA GLU A 399 35.16 29.41 -8.12
C GLU A 399 35.16 27.90 -7.86
N ALA A 400 34.04 27.35 -7.37
CA ALA A 400 33.91 25.91 -7.15
C ALA A 400 33.72 25.13 -8.47
N LEU A 401 33.10 25.73 -9.50
CA LEU A 401 32.92 25.10 -10.80
C LEU A 401 34.18 25.16 -11.68
N GLU A 402 35.01 26.22 -11.52
CA GLU A 402 36.18 26.46 -12.37
C GLU A 402 37.17 25.29 -12.44
N PRO A 403 37.55 24.60 -11.35
CA PRO A 403 38.48 23.50 -11.43
C PRO A 403 37.96 22.28 -12.18
N ILE A 404 36.64 22.09 -12.29
CA ILE A 404 36.01 20.89 -12.84
C ILE A 404 35.29 21.09 -14.17
N TYR A 405 35.13 22.34 -14.64
CA TYR A 405 34.28 22.60 -15.83
C TYR A 405 34.79 21.91 -17.10
N LYS A 406 36.12 21.75 -17.27
CA LYS A 406 36.72 21.06 -18.42
C LYS A 406 36.41 19.58 -18.43
N ASP A 407 36.37 18.95 -17.27
CA ASP A 407 36.01 17.53 -17.15
C ASP A 407 34.56 17.29 -17.50
N ILE A 408 33.67 18.19 -17.09
CA ILE A 408 32.24 18.14 -17.46
C ILE A 408 32.07 18.30 -18.97
N VAL A 409 32.80 19.24 -19.57
CA VAL A 409 32.80 19.44 -21.03
C VAL A 409 33.28 18.18 -21.75
N GLN A 410 34.37 17.57 -21.31
CA GLN A 410 34.92 16.34 -21.90
C GLN A 410 33.91 15.18 -21.82
N PHE A 411 33.22 15.04 -20.68
CA PHE A 411 32.16 14.02 -20.52
C PHE A 411 31.02 14.22 -21.52
N ALA A 412 30.50 15.44 -21.62
CA ALA A 412 29.43 15.77 -22.54
C ALA A 412 29.82 15.55 -24.02
N GLU A 413 31.07 15.85 -24.37
CA GLU A 413 31.61 15.60 -25.72
C GLU A 413 31.75 14.12 -26.03
N CYS A 414 32.21 13.32 -25.07
CA CYS A 414 32.26 11.86 -25.19
C CYS A 414 30.90 11.25 -25.52
N GLU A 415 29.83 11.82 -24.95
CA GLU A 415 28.44 11.43 -25.23
C GLU A 415 27.87 12.11 -26.47
N GLN A 416 28.65 12.89 -27.21
CA GLN A 416 28.25 13.70 -28.39
C GLN A 416 27.16 14.75 -28.09
N LEU A 417 27.06 15.16 -26.82
CA LEU A 417 26.10 16.16 -26.36
C LEU A 417 26.73 17.54 -26.34
N THR A 418 26.92 18.13 -27.56
CA THR A 418 27.61 19.43 -27.74
C THR A 418 26.90 20.58 -27.06
N ALA A 419 25.56 20.58 -26.96
CA ALA A 419 24.81 21.61 -26.25
C ALA A 419 25.04 21.53 -24.71
N HIS A 420 25.22 20.36 -24.14
CA HIS A 420 25.62 20.19 -22.73
C HIS A 420 27.04 20.77 -22.50
N ALA A 421 27.99 20.40 -23.36
CA ALA A 421 29.34 20.95 -23.31
C ALA A 421 29.34 22.48 -23.40
N ASN A 422 28.56 23.01 -24.34
CA ASN A 422 28.45 24.47 -24.53
C ASN A 422 27.82 25.17 -23.33
N SER A 423 26.81 24.55 -22.70
CA SER A 423 26.18 25.11 -21.49
C SER A 423 27.19 25.38 -20.36
N ILE A 424 28.22 24.54 -20.24
CA ILE A 424 29.30 24.75 -19.26
C ILE A 424 30.32 25.75 -19.74
N ARG A 425 30.78 25.68 -21.01
CA ARG A 425 31.81 26.59 -21.60
C ARG A 425 31.44 28.06 -21.48
N VAL A 426 30.22 28.42 -21.84
CA VAL A 426 29.76 29.83 -21.86
C VAL A 426 29.83 30.51 -20.48
N ARG A 427 29.87 29.74 -19.40
CA ARG A 427 30.01 30.25 -18.02
C ARG A 427 31.42 30.74 -17.72
N PHE A 428 32.40 30.37 -18.56
CA PHE A 428 33.83 30.72 -18.43
C PHE A 428 34.36 31.47 -19.65
N GLU A 429 33.54 31.75 -20.65
CA GLU A 429 33.88 32.69 -21.71
C GLU A 429 33.98 34.10 -21.11
N ALA A 430 35.02 34.87 -21.48
CA ALA A 430 35.16 36.25 -21.05
C ALA A 430 33.93 37.04 -21.51
N ASP A 431 33.42 37.94 -20.66
CA ASP A 431 32.26 38.80 -20.94
C ASP A 431 32.43 39.55 -22.25
N SER A 432 32.07 38.94 -23.36
CA SER A 432 31.96 39.59 -24.68
C SER A 432 30.60 40.23 -24.90
N TYR A 433 29.70 40.15 -23.91
CA TYR A 433 28.45 40.91 -23.92
C TYR A 433 28.70 42.28 -23.30
N PRO A 434 28.57 43.40 -24.08
CA PRO A 434 28.55 44.74 -23.50
C PRO A 434 27.35 44.78 -22.55
N HIS A 435 27.59 45.09 -21.28
CA HIS A 435 26.52 45.38 -20.31
C HIS A 435 25.56 46.38 -20.98
N LEU A 436 24.31 45.99 -21.18
CA LEU A 436 23.25 46.91 -21.50
C LEU A 436 23.12 47.89 -20.33
N THR A 437 23.91 48.93 -20.34
CA THR A 437 23.69 50.08 -19.48
C THR A 437 22.35 50.67 -19.84
N LEU A 438 21.36 50.51 -18.97
CA LEU A 438 20.09 51.20 -19.05
C LEU A 438 20.41 52.71 -19.19
N PRO A 439 19.86 53.44 -20.19
CA PRO A 439 20.08 54.86 -20.29
C PRO A 439 19.52 55.51 -19.02
N THR A 440 20.42 56.11 -18.24
CA THR A 440 20.04 57.05 -17.19
C THR A 440 19.29 58.19 -17.85
N LYS A 441 17.98 58.26 -17.61
CA LYS A 441 17.19 59.46 -17.98
C LYS A 441 17.79 60.68 -17.25
N ALA A 442 18.31 61.65 -18.02
CA ALA A 442 18.58 63.00 -17.56
C ALA A 442 17.26 63.72 -17.24
#